data_f26e7c28a869283ba7cd878e4aa212e3
#
_entry.id   f26e7c28a869283ba7cd878e4aa212e3
#
_cell.length_a   1.000
_cell.length_b   1.000
_cell.length_c   1.000
_cell.angle_alpha   90.00
_cell.angle_beta   90.00
_cell.angle_gamma   90.00
#
_symmetry.space_group_name_H-M   'P 1'
#
loop_
_entity.id
_entity.type
_entity.pdbx_description
1 polymer ?
#
loop_
_entity_poly.entity_id
_entity_poly.type
_entity_poly.pdbx_seq_one_letter_code
_entity_poly.pdbx_strand_id
1 'polypeptide(L)'
;MAKQPKKSFQSGKSAKKQRQALLFLLFLVSLSKIIWLWNQPDHLLLGSDGENYFSGLEGLVKDGLLSQSGTLHYWPAGYPILMWPLAEFSTTYFPFFVGVLQILIYSFATYYFAAQLQSSTFEKIFWPAVLIISFNPMLALNASAIGYEVNAAASFLIALGAFLRFSKRQEKSLRSPEIWYASLALALATFMQPRISLLAFSFFLIWALASFKRGVALFMIASTSAVVALGPLIMIGRNVLANDFVAISTNLGVTMNIGAGPKSSGGYTNQTTGVPCPPIEGDAAAQDSHKVRCVLNWYKENPSLGAGLFLRKFTYHFSPWFGPLANGTTARSPWLDIHPFKSTAQSQEGFNMIYGNTGKLVSWGWMLGSFALMIWGFIALLRLKGQGQVLAALLLAPTLLNAFSSMITIGDNRFRMPTMTLSILLQLFGAYALLSRKSFKRWALIEPKPSWPGLNWKKKAEIDNLPS
;
A
#
# COMPACT_ATOMS: atom_id res chain seq x y z
N MET A 1 -4.24 -26.02 40.31
CA MET A 1 -4.10 -26.53 38.95
C MET A 1 -5.38 -26.21 38.15
N ALA A 2 -5.37 -25.15 37.33
CA ALA A 2 -6.52 -24.80 36.51
C ALA A 2 -6.52 -25.69 35.23
N LYS A 3 -7.60 -26.45 35.04
CA LYS A 3 -7.80 -27.29 33.88
C LYS A 3 -7.77 -26.42 32.61
N GLN A 4 -6.74 -26.60 31.77
CA GLN A 4 -6.75 -26.05 30.41
C GLN A 4 -7.98 -26.58 29.65
N PRO A 5 -8.78 -25.71 29.01
CA PRO A 5 -9.91 -26.17 28.22
C PRO A 5 -9.36 -26.95 27.03
N LYS A 6 -9.73 -28.23 26.92
CA LYS A 6 -9.48 -29.10 25.75
C LYS A 6 -10.05 -28.39 24.51
N LYS A 7 -9.20 -27.78 23.66
CA LYS A 7 -9.61 -27.37 22.32
C LYS A 7 -10.02 -28.61 21.55
N SER A 8 -11.30 -28.74 21.28
CA SER A 8 -11.90 -29.92 20.68
C SER A 8 -11.41 -30.15 19.24
N PHE A 9 -11.21 -31.41 18.91
CA PHE A 9 -10.81 -31.95 17.58
C PHE A 9 -11.78 -31.59 16.42
N GLN A 10 -12.89 -30.90 16.71
CA GLN A 10 -13.86 -30.42 15.72
C GLN A 10 -13.34 -29.24 14.86
N SER A 11 -12.23 -28.59 15.26
CA SER A 11 -11.70 -27.40 14.56
C SER A 11 -11.08 -27.70 13.18
N GLY A 12 -10.51 -28.90 12.98
CA GLY A 12 -9.76 -29.22 11.75
C GLY A 12 -10.63 -29.38 10.50
N LYS A 13 -11.78 -30.05 10.61
CA LYS A 13 -12.72 -30.26 9.47
C LYS A 13 -13.39 -28.95 9.05
N SER A 14 -13.77 -28.10 10.00
CA SER A 14 -14.35 -26.78 9.74
C SER A 14 -13.34 -25.85 9.06
N ALA A 15 -12.09 -25.79 9.55
CA ALA A 15 -11.04 -24.98 8.96
C ALA A 15 -10.69 -25.41 7.53
N LYS A 16 -10.68 -26.74 7.24
CA LYS A 16 -10.47 -27.26 5.88
C LYS A 16 -11.58 -26.83 4.93
N LYS A 17 -12.85 -26.95 5.35
CA LYS A 17 -14.01 -26.50 4.54
C LYS A 17 -13.95 -24.99 4.26
N GLN A 18 -13.61 -24.18 5.24
CA GLN A 18 -13.47 -22.73 5.04
C GLN A 18 -12.35 -22.38 4.06
N ARG A 19 -11.20 -23.09 4.11
CA ARG A 19 -10.11 -22.87 3.12
C ARG A 19 -10.51 -23.30 1.72
N GLN A 20 -11.27 -24.39 1.57
CA GLN A 20 -11.81 -24.80 0.27
C GLN A 20 -12.80 -23.76 -0.28
N ALA A 21 -13.70 -23.25 0.57
CA ALA A 21 -14.63 -22.19 0.21
C ALA A 21 -13.89 -20.89 -0.18
N LEU A 22 -12.81 -20.54 0.55
CA LEU A 22 -11.95 -19.40 0.21
C LEU A 22 -11.27 -19.57 -1.16
N LEU A 23 -10.67 -20.74 -1.42
CA LEU A 23 -10.04 -21.02 -2.71
C LEU A 23 -11.04 -20.94 -3.85
N PHE A 24 -12.22 -21.52 -3.67
CA PHE A 24 -13.29 -21.46 -4.66
C PHE A 24 -13.77 -20.03 -4.92
N LEU A 25 -13.99 -19.25 -3.86
CA LEU A 25 -14.34 -17.82 -3.99
C LEU A 25 -13.29 -17.04 -4.77
N LEU A 26 -12.01 -17.16 -4.38
CA LEU A 26 -10.93 -16.44 -5.03
C LEU A 26 -10.71 -16.89 -6.48
N PHE A 27 -10.92 -18.17 -6.78
CA PHE A 27 -10.92 -18.69 -8.14
C PHE A 27 -12.03 -18.04 -8.98
N LEU A 28 -13.27 -18.02 -8.48
CA LEU A 28 -14.38 -17.37 -9.20
C LEU A 28 -14.15 -15.88 -9.40
N VAL A 29 -13.66 -15.17 -8.37
CA VAL A 29 -13.35 -13.73 -8.45
C VAL A 29 -12.22 -13.48 -9.47
N SER A 30 -11.17 -14.30 -9.47
CA SER A 30 -10.08 -14.19 -10.43
C SER A 30 -10.54 -14.48 -11.84
N LEU A 31 -11.29 -15.56 -12.03
CA LEU A 31 -11.83 -15.94 -13.34
C LEU A 31 -12.75 -14.84 -13.91
N SER A 32 -13.65 -14.28 -13.09
CA SER A 32 -14.53 -13.20 -13.52
C SER A 32 -13.75 -11.95 -13.96
N LYS A 33 -12.66 -11.61 -13.26
CA LYS A 33 -11.78 -10.49 -13.63
C LYS A 33 -11.01 -10.77 -14.94
N ILE A 34 -10.53 -12.00 -15.10
CA ILE A 34 -9.81 -12.41 -16.33
C ILE A 34 -10.75 -12.38 -17.54
N ILE A 35 -11.96 -12.92 -17.40
CA ILE A 35 -12.98 -12.86 -18.46
C ILE A 35 -13.36 -11.41 -18.77
N TRP A 36 -13.53 -10.59 -17.74
CA TRP A 36 -13.83 -9.18 -17.90
C TRP A 36 -12.70 -8.43 -18.61
N LEU A 37 -11.44 -8.67 -18.23
CA LEU A 37 -10.27 -8.08 -18.88
C LEU A 37 -10.14 -8.50 -20.35
N TRP A 38 -10.42 -9.78 -20.65
CA TRP A 38 -10.42 -10.28 -22.03
C TRP A 38 -11.41 -9.53 -22.93
N ASN A 39 -12.53 -9.08 -22.36
CA ASN A 39 -13.56 -8.34 -23.10
C ASN A 39 -13.31 -6.82 -23.16
N GLN A 40 -12.20 -6.30 -22.60
CA GLN A 40 -11.83 -4.89 -22.79
C GLN A 40 -11.20 -4.67 -24.16
N PRO A 41 -11.29 -3.45 -24.72
CA PRO A 41 -10.57 -3.10 -25.94
C PRO A 41 -9.07 -3.43 -25.80
N ASP A 42 -8.49 -4.05 -26.81
CA ASP A 42 -7.09 -4.49 -26.86
C ASP A 42 -6.66 -5.37 -25.67
N HIS A 43 -7.63 -5.96 -24.95
CA HIS A 43 -7.42 -6.73 -23.72
C HIS A 43 -6.60 -5.96 -22.67
N LEU A 44 -6.71 -4.64 -22.67
CA LEU A 44 -5.92 -3.71 -21.89
C LEU A 44 -6.81 -2.87 -20.98
N LEU A 45 -6.38 -2.71 -19.74
CA LEU A 45 -6.85 -1.67 -18.84
C LEU A 45 -5.65 -0.86 -18.35
N LEU A 46 -5.65 0.43 -18.59
CA LEU A 46 -4.62 1.32 -18.11
C LEU A 46 -4.98 1.82 -16.71
N GLY A 47 -4.04 1.70 -15.78
CA GLY A 47 -4.08 2.41 -14.51
C GLY A 47 -3.77 3.90 -14.68
N SER A 48 -3.70 4.63 -13.59
CA SER A 48 -3.49 6.08 -13.61
C SER A 48 -2.24 6.56 -14.36
N ASP A 49 -1.15 5.80 -14.28
CA ASP A 49 0.10 6.04 -15.03
C ASP A 49 0.37 4.86 -15.97
N GLY A 50 -0.65 4.07 -16.28
CA GLY A 50 -0.53 2.86 -17.07
C GLY A 50 0.05 3.10 -18.45
N GLU A 51 -0.33 4.19 -19.10
CA GLU A 51 0.21 4.61 -20.40
C GLU A 51 1.73 4.82 -20.34
N ASN A 52 2.22 5.47 -19.29
CA ASN A 52 3.66 5.70 -19.11
C ASN A 52 4.41 4.39 -18.83
N TYR A 53 3.84 3.49 -18.02
CA TYR A 53 4.43 2.18 -17.79
C TYR A 53 4.40 1.30 -19.03
N PHE A 54 3.35 1.40 -19.83
CA PHE A 54 3.24 0.72 -21.11
C PHE A 54 4.33 1.20 -22.08
N SER A 55 4.49 2.51 -22.24
CA SER A 55 5.56 3.10 -23.06
C SER A 55 6.97 2.72 -22.54
N GLY A 56 7.14 2.62 -21.23
CA GLY A 56 8.38 2.10 -20.63
C GLY A 56 8.65 0.63 -21.02
N LEU A 57 7.62 -0.21 -21.05
CA LEU A 57 7.72 -1.60 -21.51
C LEU A 57 8.11 -1.69 -22.98
N GLU A 58 7.48 -0.87 -23.84
CA GLU A 58 7.85 -0.80 -25.27
C GLU A 58 9.33 -0.41 -25.44
N GLY A 59 9.81 0.56 -24.64
CA GLY A 59 11.23 0.94 -24.62
C GLY A 59 12.16 -0.23 -24.25
N LEU A 60 11.77 -1.05 -23.25
CA LEU A 60 12.53 -2.22 -22.85
C LEU A 60 12.55 -3.31 -23.91
N VAL A 61 11.42 -3.57 -24.58
CA VAL A 61 11.33 -4.54 -25.69
C VAL A 61 12.21 -4.11 -26.85
N LYS A 62 12.23 -2.81 -27.17
CA LYS A 62 13.00 -2.29 -28.31
C LYS A 62 14.50 -2.23 -28.05
N ASP A 63 14.91 -1.70 -26.92
CA ASP A 63 16.30 -1.30 -26.67
C ASP A 63 16.94 -2.03 -25.47
N GLY A 64 16.19 -2.94 -24.80
CA GLY A 64 16.65 -3.70 -23.64
C GLY A 64 16.73 -2.87 -22.35
N LEU A 65 17.40 -3.45 -21.33
CA LEU A 65 17.47 -2.89 -19.98
C LEU A 65 18.10 -1.48 -19.92
N LEU A 66 19.00 -1.18 -20.83
CA LEU A 66 19.69 0.12 -20.91
C LEU A 66 19.00 1.11 -21.87
N SER A 67 17.75 0.88 -22.23
CA SER A 67 16.95 1.82 -23.00
C SER A 67 16.96 3.21 -22.37
N GLN A 68 17.25 4.22 -23.21
CA GLN A 68 17.25 5.64 -22.80
C GLN A 68 15.85 6.29 -22.90
N SER A 69 14.80 5.48 -23.05
CA SER A 69 13.42 6.01 -23.07
C SER A 69 13.17 6.93 -21.88
N GLY A 70 12.68 8.14 -22.13
CA GLY A 70 12.38 9.13 -21.11
C GLY A 70 11.45 8.64 -20.04
N THR A 71 10.52 7.75 -20.37
CA THR A 71 9.58 7.16 -19.40
C THR A 71 10.29 6.27 -18.36
N LEU A 72 11.40 5.61 -18.73
CA LEU A 72 12.14 4.71 -17.83
C LEU A 72 13.06 5.40 -16.82
N HIS A 73 13.32 6.68 -16.97
CA HIS A 73 14.03 7.46 -15.94
C HIS A 73 13.14 8.51 -15.29
N TYR A 74 12.13 9.01 -15.98
CA TYR A 74 11.15 9.91 -15.40
C TYR A 74 10.29 9.20 -14.35
N TRP A 75 9.74 8.04 -14.71
CA TRP A 75 9.05 7.13 -13.78
C TRP A 75 10.02 6.07 -13.24
N PRO A 76 9.77 5.51 -12.02
CA PRO A 76 10.55 4.38 -11.55
C PRO A 76 10.47 3.20 -12.53
N ALA A 77 11.60 2.77 -13.08
CA ALA A 77 11.66 1.69 -14.09
C ALA A 77 11.33 0.30 -13.54
N GLY A 78 11.26 0.13 -12.22
CA GLY A 78 11.13 -1.20 -11.60
C GLY A 78 9.87 -1.95 -11.99
N TYR A 79 8.71 -1.28 -12.14
CA TYR A 79 7.49 -1.95 -12.59
C TYR A 79 7.60 -2.42 -14.05
N PRO A 80 7.98 -1.59 -15.05
CA PRO A 80 8.24 -2.05 -16.39
C PRO A 80 9.24 -3.21 -16.46
N ILE A 81 10.36 -3.14 -15.73
CA ILE A 81 11.38 -4.20 -15.73
C ILE A 81 10.81 -5.54 -15.23
N LEU A 82 9.98 -5.54 -14.17
CA LEU A 82 9.35 -6.76 -13.68
C LEU A 82 8.35 -7.37 -14.68
N MET A 83 7.70 -6.55 -15.48
CA MET A 83 6.71 -7.01 -16.47
C MET A 83 7.31 -7.29 -17.85
N TRP A 84 8.54 -6.85 -18.10
CA TRP A 84 9.23 -7.01 -19.38
C TRP A 84 9.28 -8.46 -19.91
N PRO A 85 9.56 -9.51 -19.09
CA PRO A 85 9.54 -10.88 -19.61
C PRO A 85 8.21 -11.29 -20.25
N LEU A 86 7.08 -10.71 -19.82
CA LEU A 86 5.77 -10.97 -20.43
C LEU A 86 5.64 -10.30 -21.80
N ALA A 87 6.22 -9.11 -21.95
CA ALA A 87 6.25 -8.40 -23.24
C ALA A 87 7.14 -9.10 -24.26
N GLU A 88 8.28 -9.69 -23.83
CA GLU A 88 9.12 -10.53 -24.68
C GLU A 88 8.41 -11.83 -25.11
N PHE A 89 7.60 -12.41 -24.22
CA PHE A 89 6.84 -13.62 -24.54
C PHE A 89 5.76 -13.37 -25.59
N SER A 90 5.09 -12.21 -25.58
CA SER A 90 4.06 -11.84 -26.57
C SER A 90 3.90 -10.33 -26.67
N THR A 91 4.27 -9.78 -27.81
CA THR A 91 4.13 -8.35 -28.10
C THR A 91 2.66 -7.92 -28.29
N THR A 92 1.78 -8.84 -28.65
CA THR A 92 0.35 -8.54 -28.89
C THR A 92 -0.48 -8.66 -27.63
N TYR A 93 -0.28 -9.74 -26.85
CA TYR A 93 -1.13 -10.06 -25.69
C TYR A 93 -0.48 -9.77 -24.35
N PHE A 94 0.72 -9.11 -24.31
CA PHE A 94 1.37 -8.86 -23.04
C PHE A 94 0.54 -8.02 -22.06
N PRO A 95 -0.30 -7.04 -22.48
CA PRO A 95 -1.13 -6.29 -21.53
C PRO A 95 -2.10 -7.21 -20.79
N PHE A 96 -2.70 -8.16 -21.50
CA PHE A 96 -3.55 -9.17 -20.91
C PHE A 96 -2.78 -10.06 -19.93
N PHE A 97 -1.59 -10.53 -20.30
CA PHE A 97 -0.77 -11.37 -19.41
C PHE A 97 -0.31 -10.62 -18.17
N VAL A 98 0.02 -9.33 -18.28
CA VAL A 98 0.32 -8.48 -17.11
C VAL A 98 -0.88 -8.40 -16.18
N GLY A 99 -2.07 -8.11 -16.69
CA GLY A 99 -3.30 -8.05 -15.91
C GLY A 99 -3.61 -9.39 -15.24
N VAL A 100 -3.49 -10.51 -15.96
CA VAL A 100 -3.69 -11.87 -15.41
C VAL A 100 -2.70 -12.15 -14.29
N LEU A 101 -1.41 -11.87 -14.49
CA LEU A 101 -0.38 -12.07 -13.47
C LEU A 101 -0.70 -11.28 -12.19
N GLN A 102 -1.09 -10.01 -12.32
CA GLN A 102 -1.45 -9.16 -11.19
C GLN A 102 -2.69 -9.66 -10.45
N ILE A 103 -3.72 -10.12 -11.18
CA ILE A 103 -4.91 -10.74 -10.59
C ILE A 103 -4.51 -11.97 -9.75
N LEU A 104 -3.62 -12.82 -10.28
CA LEU A 104 -3.14 -14.01 -9.59
C LEU A 104 -2.29 -13.66 -8.35
N ILE A 105 -1.37 -12.70 -8.46
CA ILE A 105 -0.56 -12.22 -7.34
C ILE A 105 -1.47 -11.67 -6.22
N TYR A 106 -2.45 -10.85 -6.56
CA TYR A 106 -3.37 -10.27 -5.59
C TYR A 106 -4.25 -11.33 -4.92
N SER A 107 -4.74 -12.29 -5.69
CA SER A 107 -5.54 -13.41 -5.18
C SER A 107 -4.72 -14.33 -4.28
N PHE A 108 -3.47 -14.63 -4.66
CA PHE A 108 -2.53 -15.39 -3.82
C PHE A 108 -2.23 -14.66 -2.51
N ALA A 109 -1.96 -13.36 -2.56
CA ALA A 109 -1.69 -12.55 -1.38
C ALA A 109 -2.90 -12.53 -0.43
N THR A 110 -4.11 -12.38 -0.98
CA THR A 110 -5.36 -12.44 -0.23
C THR A 110 -5.56 -13.80 0.41
N TYR A 111 -5.33 -14.88 -0.34
CA TYR A 111 -5.39 -16.26 0.18
C TYR A 111 -4.39 -16.48 1.31
N TYR A 112 -3.12 -16.12 1.08
CA TYR A 112 -2.05 -16.32 2.06
C TYR A 112 -2.35 -15.58 3.37
N PHE A 113 -2.70 -14.29 3.28
CA PHE A 113 -3.10 -13.49 4.44
C PHE A 113 -4.31 -14.11 5.16
N ALA A 114 -5.38 -14.42 4.42
CA ALA A 114 -6.61 -14.96 4.98
C ALA A 114 -6.38 -16.31 5.70
N ALA A 115 -5.55 -17.20 5.12
CA ALA A 115 -5.20 -18.48 5.73
C ALA A 115 -4.44 -18.30 7.08
N GLN A 116 -3.62 -17.23 7.19
CA GLN A 116 -2.95 -16.91 8.45
C GLN A 116 -3.89 -16.23 9.46
N LEU A 117 -4.79 -15.38 8.97
CA LEU A 117 -5.82 -14.74 9.78
C LEU A 117 -6.77 -15.77 10.39
N GLN A 118 -7.25 -16.75 9.61
CA GLN A 118 -8.11 -17.83 10.06
C GLN A 118 -7.52 -18.63 11.23
N SER A 119 -6.22 -18.84 11.23
CA SER A 119 -5.53 -19.58 12.29
C SER A 119 -4.98 -18.70 13.41
N SER A 120 -5.30 -17.40 13.41
CA SER A 120 -4.91 -16.42 14.43
C SER A 120 -6.01 -16.21 15.48
N THR A 121 -5.69 -15.41 16.50
CA THR A 121 -6.68 -14.93 17.48
C THR A 121 -7.76 -14.05 16.83
N PHE A 122 -7.52 -13.57 15.61
CA PHE A 122 -8.38 -12.65 14.86
C PHE A 122 -9.30 -13.37 13.85
N GLU A 123 -9.50 -14.68 13.96
CA GLU A 123 -10.30 -15.49 13.01
C GLU A 123 -11.72 -14.95 12.73
N LYS A 124 -12.31 -14.24 13.70
CA LYS A 124 -13.69 -13.74 13.59
C LYS A 124 -13.90 -12.68 12.52
N ILE A 125 -12.86 -11.96 12.12
CA ILE A 125 -12.92 -11.01 11.00
C ILE A 125 -12.51 -11.65 9.66
N PHE A 126 -12.28 -12.95 9.62
CA PHE A 126 -11.82 -13.67 8.42
C PHE A 126 -12.69 -13.39 7.19
N TRP A 127 -13.97 -13.75 7.24
CA TRP A 127 -14.87 -13.55 6.11
C TRP A 127 -15.09 -12.08 5.75
N PRO A 128 -15.38 -11.17 6.70
CA PRO A 128 -15.44 -9.75 6.38
C PRO A 128 -14.16 -9.22 5.71
N ALA A 129 -12.99 -9.62 6.18
CA ALA A 129 -11.72 -9.19 5.58
C ALA A 129 -11.57 -9.73 4.14
N VAL A 130 -11.82 -11.02 3.91
CA VAL A 130 -11.75 -11.63 2.59
C VAL A 130 -12.70 -10.93 1.61
N LEU A 131 -13.96 -10.78 1.99
CA LEU A 131 -14.98 -10.18 1.12
C LEU A 131 -14.63 -8.74 0.77
N ILE A 132 -14.31 -7.90 1.76
CA ILE A 132 -14.01 -6.48 1.48
C ILE A 132 -12.73 -6.34 0.66
N ILE A 133 -11.67 -7.08 0.98
CA ILE A 133 -10.41 -7.01 0.21
C ILE A 133 -10.63 -7.50 -1.22
N SER A 134 -11.38 -8.60 -1.43
CA SER A 134 -11.59 -9.17 -2.76
C SER A 134 -12.51 -8.35 -3.65
N PHE A 135 -13.49 -7.65 -3.08
CA PHE A 135 -14.52 -6.92 -3.81
C PHE A 135 -14.41 -5.39 -3.69
N ASN A 136 -13.39 -4.87 -2.98
CA ASN A 136 -13.18 -3.42 -2.97
C ASN A 136 -12.92 -2.90 -4.39
N PRO A 137 -13.74 -1.96 -4.92
CA PRO A 137 -13.64 -1.55 -6.32
C PRO A 137 -12.26 -1.03 -6.71
N MET A 138 -11.61 -0.22 -5.86
CA MET A 138 -10.28 0.30 -6.16
C MET A 138 -9.24 -0.80 -6.26
N LEU A 139 -9.22 -1.75 -5.31
CA LEU A 139 -8.24 -2.84 -5.32
C LEU A 139 -8.59 -3.89 -6.38
N ALA A 140 -9.88 -4.26 -6.47
CA ALA A 140 -10.33 -5.33 -7.33
C ALA A 140 -10.13 -5.03 -8.82
N LEU A 141 -10.48 -3.82 -9.28
CA LEU A 141 -10.34 -3.43 -10.68
C LEU A 141 -8.91 -3.03 -11.05
N ASN A 142 -8.21 -2.34 -10.13
CA ASN A 142 -6.79 -2.05 -10.35
C ASN A 142 -5.90 -3.30 -10.37
N ALA A 143 -6.34 -4.44 -9.85
CA ALA A 143 -5.63 -5.70 -10.03
C ALA A 143 -5.55 -6.13 -11.50
N SER A 144 -6.46 -5.67 -12.34
CA SER A 144 -6.47 -5.94 -13.79
C SER A 144 -5.77 -4.85 -14.62
N ALA A 145 -5.47 -3.70 -14.00
CA ALA A 145 -4.92 -2.54 -14.70
C ALA A 145 -3.39 -2.51 -14.63
N ILE A 146 -2.75 -2.03 -15.69
CA ILE A 146 -1.31 -1.77 -15.71
C ILE A 146 -0.99 -0.69 -14.67
N GLY A 147 -0.24 -1.05 -13.63
CA GLY A 147 0.14 -0.19 -12.52
C GLY A 147 0.67 -0.99 -11.32
N TYR A 148 1.48 -0.35 -10.50
CA TYR A 148 2.15 -1.00 -9.36
C TYR A 148 1.29 -1.06 -8.08
N GLU A 149 0.23 -0.27 -7.99
CA GLU A 149 -0.47 0.05 -6.73
C GLU A 149 -1.03 -1.19 -6.04
N VAL A 150 -1.67 -2.08 -6.81
CA VAL A 150 -2.26 -3.30 -6.26
C VAL A 150 -1.22 -4.36 -5.95
N ASN A 151 -0.13 -4.43 -6.74
CA ASN A 151 1.00 -5.29 -6.43
C ASN A 151 1.67 -4.88 -5.10
N ALA A 152 1.77 -3.59 -4.83
CA ALA A 152 2.24 -3.08 -3.55
C ALA A 152 1.27 -3.44 -2.40
N ALA A 153 -0.04 -3.32 -2.60
CA ALA A 153 -1.05 -3.75 -1.63
C ALA A 153 -0.98 -5.27 -1.36
N ALA A 154 -0.76 -6.08 -2.41
CA ALA A 154 -0.54 -7.52 -2.30
C ALA A 154 0.72 -7.83 -1.46
N SER A 155 1.80 -7.07 -1.66
CA SER A 155 3.03 -7.23 -0.90
C SER A 155 2.84 -6.95 0.60
N PHE A 156 2.05 -5.93 0.97
CA PHE A 156 1.68 -5.70 2.38
C PHE A 156 0.79 -6.79 2.95
N LEU A 157 -0.12 -7.38 2.16
CA LEU A 157 -0.90 -8.54 2.60
C LEU A 157 -0.01 -9.77 2.87
N ILE A 158 0.97 -10.03 1.99
CA ILE A 158 1.95 -11.10 2.19
C ILE A 158 2.78 -10.84 3.45
N ALA A 159 3.29 -9.62 3.62
CA ALA A 159 4.08 -9.26 4.80
C ALA A 159 3.27 -9.38 6.10
N LEU A 160 2.01 -8.96 6.11
CA LEU A 160 1.12 -9.09 7.26
C LEU A 160 0.76 -10.55 7.55
N GLY A 161 0.50 -11.35 6.52
CA GLY A 161 0.31 -12.79 6.64
C GLY A 161 1.55 -13.49 7.22
N ALA A 162 2.73 -13.11 6.75
CA ALA A 162 4.01 -13.60 7.25
C ALA A 162 4.20 -13.23 8.73
N PHE A 163 3.90 -11.99 9.14
CA PHE A 163 3.91 -11.59 10.54
C PHE A 163 2.95 -12.44 11.40
N LEU A 164 1.70 -12.63 10.94
CA LEU A 164 0.71 -13.46 11.66
C LEU A 164 1.17 -14.91 11.81
N ARG A 165 1.84 -15.47 10.81
CA ARG A 165 2.42 -16.81 10.86
C ARG A 165 3.61 -16.87 11.82
N PHE A 166 4.53 -15.91 11.72
CA PHE A 166 5.68 -15.80 12.61
C PHE A 166 5.29 -15.65 14.08
N SER A 167 4.25 -14.87 14.35
CA SER A 167 3.79 -14.61 15.72
C SER A 167 3.31 -15.86 16.47
N LYS A 168 2.95 -16.92 15.73
CA LYS A 168 2.53 -18.24 16.26
C LYS A 168 3.70 -19.19 16.55
N ARG A 169 4.91 -18.88 16.10
CA ARG A 169 6.08 -19.72 16.34
C ARG A 169 6.44 -19.70 17.83
N GLN A 170 6.76 -20.86 18.36
CA GLN A 170 7.27 -20.99 19.73
C GLN A 170 8.67 -20.38 19.83
N GLU A 171 9.52 -20.69 18.86
CA GLU A 171 10.86 -20.11 18.77
C GLU A 171 10.91 -19.05 17.65
N LYS A 172 11.32 -17.85 18.05
CA LYS A 172 11.47 -16.70 17.16
C LYS A 172 12.94 -16.53 16.77
N SER A 173 13.24 -16.73 15.51
CA SER A 173 14.60 -16.65 14.97
C SER A 173 14.64 -15.74 13.73
N LEU A 174 15.79 -15.09 13.51
CA LEU A 174 16.06 -14.35 12.25
C LEU A 174 16.08 -15.26 11.03
N ARG A 175 16.33 -16.56 11.23
CA ARG A 175 16.28 -17.56 10.16
C ARG A 175 14.87 -17.98 9.77
N SER A 176 13.84 -17.44 10.46
CA SER A 176 12.44 -17.75 10.15
C SER A 176 12.09 -17.29 8.74
N PRO A 177 11.60 -18.18 7.86
CA PRO A 177 11.36 -17.86 6.46
C PRO A 177 10.32 -16.77 6.27
N GLU A 178 9.44 -16.55 7.24
CA GLU A 178 8.42 -15.51 7.21
C GLU A 178 9.02 -14.10 7.10
N ILE A 179 10.16 -13.86 7.78
CA ILE A 179 10.86 -12.55 7.70
C ILE A 179 11.33 -12.32 6.27
N TRP A 180 11.90 -13.35 5.64
CA TRP A 180 12.46 -13.25 4.29
C TRP A 180 11.39 -13.19 3.21
N TYR A 181 10.27 -13.90 3.35
CA TYR A 181 9.12 -13.77 2.45
C TYR A 181 8.52 -12.37 2.49
N ALA A 182 8.38 -11.79 3.68
CA ALA A 182 7.93 -10.41 3.84
C ALA A 182 8.94 -9.43 3.25
N SER A 183 10.26 -9.65 3.49
CA SER A 183 11.33 -8.80 2.94
C SER A 183 11.33 -8.81 1.43
N LEU A 184 11.22 -9.99 0.80
CA LEU A 184 11.18 -10.11 -0.65
C LEU A 184 9.92 -9.44 -1.23
N ALA A 185 8.75 -9.67 -0.63
CA ALA A 185 7.51 -9.05 -1.09
C ALA A 185 7.57 -7.52 -1.03
N LEU A 186 8.08 -6.96 0.09
CA LEU A 186 8.21 -5.51 0.22
C LEU A 186 9.38 -4.94 -0.60
N ALA A 187 10.45 -5.72 -0.85
CA ALA A 187 11.51 -5.33 -1.79
C ALA A 187 11.00 -5.23 -3.23
N LEU A 188 10.16 -6.17 -3.67
CA LEU A 188 9.49 -6.07 -4.98
C LEU A 188 8.58 -4.85 -5.06
N ALA A 189 7.84 -4.54 -4.00
CA ALA A 189 7.02 -3.33 -3.95
C ALA A 189 7.86 -2.05 -4.03
N THR A 190 9.01 -2.00 -3.34
CA THR A 190 9.94 -0.86 -3.41
C THR A 190 10.69 -0.76 -4.73
N PHE A 191 10.95 -1.88 -5.38
CA PHE A 191 11.49 -1.89 -6.73
C PHE A 191 10.50 -1.27 -7.72
N MET A 192 9.21 -1.62 -7.62
CA MET A 192 8.17 -1.00 -8.45
C MET A 192 7.96 0.49 -8.13
N GLN A 193 8.02 0.87 -6.83
CA GLN A 193 7.78 2.25 -6.39
C GLN A 193 8.59 2.58 -5.14
N PRO A 194 9.70 3.34 -5.28
CA PRO A 194 10.67 3.61 -4.21
C PRO A 194 10.11 4.27 -2.95
N ARG A 195 9.05 5.07 -3.05
CA ARG A 195 8.41 5.68 -1.88
C ARG A 195 7.89 4.66 -0.86
N ILE A 196 7.69 3.41 -1.29
CA ILE A 196 7.27 2.32 -0.41
C ILE A 196 8.39 1.90 0.56
N SER A 197 9.65 2.25 0.29
CA SER A 197 10.78 1.94 1.18
C SER A 197 10.57 2.41 2.61
N LEU A 198 10.05 3.64 2.80
CA LEU A 198 9.73 4.18 4.12
C LEU A 198 8.66 3.37 4.84
N LEU A 199 7.65 2.91 4.10
CA LEU A 199 6.55 2.11 4.62
C LEU A 199 7.04 0.71 5.03
N ALA A 200 7.86 0.09 4.19
CA ALA A 200 8.50 -1.20 4.44
C ALA A 200 9.43 -1.13 5.67
N PHE A 201 10.26 -0.08 5.75
CA PHE A 201 11.11 0.17 6.91
C PHE A 201 10.29 0.27 8.21
N SER A 202 9.21 1.05 8.21
CA SER A 202 8.34 1.19 9.39
C SER A 202 7.71 -0.14 9.82
N PHE A 203 7.33 -0.96 8.84
CA PHE A 203 6.76 -2.29 9.09
C PHE A 203 7.79 -3.21 9.77
N PHE A 204 9.01 -3.30 9.24
CA PHE A 204 10.07 -4.12 9.84
C PHE A 204 10.59 -3.57 11.17
N LEU A 205 10.66 -2.25 11.34
CA LEU A 205 11.01 -1.61 12.61
C LEU A 205 10.05 -2.07 13.72
N ILE A 206 8.74 -1.97 13.49
CA ILE A 206 7.72 -2.37 14.45
C ILE A 206 7.81 -3.87 14.73
N TRP A 207 7.90 -4.69 13.68
CA TRP A 207 8.00 -6.15 13.82
C TRP A 207 9.25 -6.55 14.61
N ALA A 208 10.40 -6.00 14.29
CA ALA A 208 11.67 -6.31 14.97
C ALA A 208 11.64 -5.95 16.46
N LEU A 209 11.23 -4.70 16.79
CA LEU A 209 11.14 -4.22 18.16
C LEU A 209 10.15 -5.02 19.01
N ALA A 210 9.06 -5.50 18.39
CA ALA A 210 8.06 -6.31 19.07
C ALA A 210 8.46 -7.78 19.25
N SER A 211 9.41 -8.28 18.47
CA SER A 211 9.73 -9.72 18.42
C SER A 211 11.07 -10.07 19.04
N PHE A 212 12.04 -9.15 19.07
CA PHE A 212 13.42 -9.45 19.41
C PHE A 212 13.99 -8.46 20.43
N LYS A 213 15.02 -8.90 21.18
CA LYS A 213 15.86 -8.02 22.00
C LYS A 213 16.62 -7.05 21.11
N ARG A 214 17.03 -5.90 21.66
CA ARG A 214 17.60 -4.76 20.94
C ARG A 214 18.66 -5.12 19.89
N GLY A 215 19.70 -5.88 20.22
CA GLY A 215 20.76 -6.25 19.29
C GLY A 215 20.25 -7.04 18.10
N VAL A 216 19.40 -8.05 18.33
CA VAL A 216 18.80 -8.90 17.30
C VAL A 216 17.79 -8.08 16.49
N ALA A 217 17.02 -7.19 17.12
CA ALA A 217 16.09 -6.30 16.44
C ALA A 217 16.82 -5.35 15.47
N LEU A 218 17.91 -4.72 15.90
CA LEU A 218 18.73 -3.84 15.05
C LEU A 218 19.31 -4.61 13.86
N PHE A 219 19.81 -5.83 14.08
CA PHE A 219 20.30 -6.67 12.98
C PHE A 219 19.18 -7.05 11.99
N MET A 220 17.98 -7.39 12.50
CA MET A 220 16.81 -7.62 11.63
C MET A 220 16.49 -6.38 10.80
N ILE A 221 16.41 -5.21 11.43
CA ILE A 221 16.12 -3.95 10.74
C ILE A 221 17.17 -3.69 9.65
N ALA A 222 18.45 -3.81 9.98
CA ALA A 222 19.52 -3.57 9.03
C ALA A 222 19.45 -4.54 7.84
N SER A 223 19.29 -5.85 8.10
CA SER A 223 19.26 -6.87 7.04
C SER A 223 18.02 -6.75 6.15
N THR A 224 16.83 -6.52 6.74
CA THR A 224 15.61 -6.33 5.94
C THR A 224 15.63 -5.01 5.17
N SER A 225 16.19 -3.94 5.74
CA SER A 225 16.38 -2.66 5.04
C SER A 225 17.35 -2.79 3.88
N ALA A 226 18.44 -3.57 4.02
CA ALA A 226 19.35 -3.84 2.94
C ALA A 226 18.65 -4.55 1.76
N VAL A 227 17.80 -5.56 2.04
CA VAL A 227 17.02 -6.25 1.00
C VAL A 227 16.03 -5.29 0.33
N VAL A 228 15.33 -4.45 1.10
CA VAL A 228 14.39 -3.46 0.59
C VAL A 228 15.10 -2.39 -0.26
N ALA A 229 16.32 -2.00 0.10
CA ALA A 229 17.11 -1.02 -0.64
C ALA A 229 17.64 -1.51 -1.99
N LEU A 230 17.71 -2.84 -2.21
CA LEU A 230 18.18 -3.40 -3.49
C LEU A 230 17.42 -2.86 -4.69
N GLY A 231 16.09 -2.72 -4.58
CA GLY A 231 15.28 -2.19 -5.66
C GLY A 231 15.66 -0.77 -6.08
N PRO A 232 15.64 0.22 -5.19
CA PRO A 232 16.16 1.58 -5.47
C PRO A 232 17.59 1.61 -5.97
N LEU A 233 18.50 0.79 -5.41
CA LEU A 233 19.90 0.74 -5.85
C LEU A 233 20.05 0.20 -7.27
N ILE A 234 19.28 -0.82 -7.65
CA ILE A 234 19.28 -1.34 -9.04
C ILE A 234 18.80 -0.25 -10.00
N MET A 235 17.76 0.54 -9.63
CA MET A 235 17.30 1.65 -10.48
C MET A 235 18.35 2.76 -10.63
N ILE A 236 19.05 3.11 -9.55
CA ILE A 236 20.18 4.05 -9.62
C ILE A 236 21.25 3.50 -10.57
N GLY A 237 21.68 2.24 -10.37
CA GLY A 237 22.69 1.61 -11.23
C GLY A 237 22.28 1.60 -12.70
N ARG A 238 21.01 1.27 -12.98
CA ARG A 238 20.45 1.32 -14.34
C ARG A 238 20.52 2.74 -14.92
N ASN A 239 20.12 3.76 -14.16
CA ASN A 239 20.11 5.14 -14.65
C ASN A 239 21.55 5.69 -14.85
N VAL A 240 22.51 5.31 -14.02
CA VAL A 240 23.91 5.61 -14.24
C VAL A 240 24.42 4.99 -15.56
N LEU A 241 24.08 3.72 -15.80
CA LEU A 241 24.55 3.01 -17.00
C LEU A 241 23.85 3.46 -18.31
N ALA A 242 22.58 3.84 -18.23
CA ALA A 242 21.77 4.18 -19.39
C ALA A 242 21.74 5.68 -19.71
N ASN A 243 21.85 6.54 -18.69
CA ASN A 243 21.58 7.98 -18.82
C ASN A 243 22.63 8.89 -18.18
N ASP A 244 23.74 8.33 -17.68
CA ASP A 244 24.89 9.04 -17.08
C ASP A 244 24.54 9.93 -15.87
N PHE A 245 23.45 9.62 -15.11
CA PHE A 245 23.13 10.37 -13.90
C PHE A 245 22.72 9.48 -12.72
N VAL A 246 22.87 10.00 -11.49
CA VAL A 246 22.58 9.31 -10.24
C VAL A 246 21.21 9.74 -9.73
N ALA A 247 20.16 8.99 -10.09
CA ALA A 247 18.82 9.17 -9.55
C ALA A 247 18.02 7.86 -9.63
N ILE A 248 17.04 7.70 -8.73
CA ILE A 248 16.07 6.59 -8.80
C ILE A 248 15.05 6.86 -9.92
N SER A 249 14.57 8.11 -9.98
CA SER A 249 13.67 8.65 -11.00
C SER A 249 13.78 10.18 -10.96
N THR A 250 13.29 10.85 -12.01
CA THR A 250 13.39 12.30 -12.17
C THR A 250 12.02 13.00 -12.18
N ASN A 251 11.05 12.46 -11.41
CA ASN A 251 9.69 13.01 -11.35
C ASN A 251 9.27 13.52 -9.97
N LEU A 252 10.14 13.44 -8.97
CA LEU A 252 9.80 13.88 -7.61
C LEU A 252 9.52 15.38 -7.55
N GLY A 253 10.41 16.19 -8.13
CA GLY A 253 10.28 17.63 -8.16
C GLY A 253 9.06 18.09 -8.96
N VAL A 254 8.75 17.41 -10.08
CA VAL A 254 7.54 17.69 -10.85
C VAL A 254 6.29 17.34 -10.05
N THR A 255 6.27 16.18 -9.40
CA THR A 255 5.14 15.73 -8.58
C THR A 255 4.92 16.67 -7.39
N MET A 256 5.98 17.09 -6.71
CA MET A 256 5.89 18.09 -5.63
C MET A 256 5.38 19.44 -6.15
N ASN A 257 5.84 19.87 -7.31
CA ASN A 257 5.47 21.15 -7.90
C ASN A 257 3.99 21.20 -8.30
N ILE A 258 3.46 20.14 -8.92
CA ILE A 258 2.02 20.03 -9.23
C ILE A 258 1.16 20.24 -7.99
N GLY A 259 1.59 19.69 -6.84
CA GLY A 259 0.87 19.80 -5.57
C GLY A 259 1.16 21.07 -4.76
N ALA A 260 1.99 22.01 -5.25
CA ALA A 260 2.42 23.21 -4.54
C ALA A 260 2.16 24.48 -5.37
N GLY A 261 2.21 25.63 -4.72
CA GLY A 261 2.06 26.92 -5.39
C GLY A 261 0.78 27.68 -5.02
N PRO A 262 0.73 28.98 -5.32
CA PRO A 262 -0.34 29.88 -4.86
C PRO A 262 -1.70 29.55 -5.49
N LYS A 263 -1.70 28.95 -6.69
CA LYS A 263 -2.92 28.54 -7.42
C LYS A 263 -3.21 27.06 -7.34
N SER A 264 -2.38 26.27 -6.63
CA SER A 264 -2.56 24.83 -6.51
C SER A 264 -3.75 24.52 -5.61
N SER A 265 -4.56 23.53 -6.01
CA SER A 265 -5.59 22.94 -5.17
C SER A 265 -5.04 21.93 -4.15
N GLY A 266 -3.79 21.49 -4.32
CA GLY A 266 -3.16 20.39 -3.59
C GLY A 266 -3.34 19.01 -4.24
N GLY A 267 -4.30 18.86 -5.17
CA GLY A 267 -4.48 17.68 -6.01
C GLY A 267 -3.70 17.77 -7.32
N TYR A 268 -3.97 16.80 -8.21
CA TYR A 268 -3.40 16.85 -9.54
C TYR A 268 -4.00 18.02 -10.35
N THR A 269 -3.14 18.89 -10.83
CA THR A 269 -3.50 19.99 -11.71
C THR A 269 -2.45 20.10 -12.81
N ASN A 270 -2.73 20.90 -13.84
CA ASN A 270 -1.73 21.22 -14.85
C ASN A 270 -0.51 21.90 -14.20
N GLN A 271 0.66 21.67 -14.78
CA GLN A 271 1.93 22.24 -14.29
C GLN A 271 1.95 23.78 -14.21
N THR A 272 1.05 24.44 -14.94
CA THR A 272 0.87 25.89 -14.95
C THR A 272 0.41 26.51 -13.62
N THR A 273 -0.09 25.70 -12.69
CA THR A 273 -0.55 26.15 -11.38
C THR A 273 0.47 25.98 -10.26
N GLY A 274 1.60 25.33 -10.56
CA GLY A 274 2.67 25.05 -9.61
C GLY A 274 3.47 26.26 -9.17
N VAL A 275 4.52 26.00 -8.40
CA VAL A 275 5.51 27.00 -8.04
C VAL A 275 6.31 27.38 -9.29
N PRO A 276 6.50 28.67 -9.60
CA PRO A 276 7.38 29.08 -10.68
C PRO A 276 8.84 28.70 -10.36
N CYS A 277 9.31 27.63 -10.99
CA CYS A 277 10.68 27.15 -10.87
C CYS A 277 11.35 27.25 -12.24
N PRO A 278 12.20 28.26 -12.48
CA PRO A 278 12.89 28.41 -13.74
C PRO A 278 13.78 27.17 -14.00
N PRO A 279 13.90 26.73 -15.25
CA PRO A 279 14.82 25.66 -15.58
C PRO A 279 16.26 26.07 -15.34
N ILE A 280 17.11 25.12 -14.97
CA ILE A 280 18.55 25.28 -14.85
C ILE A 280 19.26 24.45 -15.92
N GLU A 281 20.53 24.77 -16.20
CA GLU A 281 21.39 23.88 -16.98
C GLU A 281 21.72 22.63 -16.19
N GLY A 282 21.81 21.49 -16.88
CA GLY A 282 22.15 20.19 -16.30
C GLY A 282 21.24 19.05 -16.80
N ASP A 283 21.54 17.86 -16.32
CA ASP A 283 20.80 16.65 -16.64
C ASP A 283 19.39 16.60 -15.97
N ALA A 284 18.62 15.58 -16.28
CA ALA A 284 17.28 15.39 -15.74
C ALA A 284 17.25 15.29 -14.20
N ALA A 285 18.29 14.70 -13.58
CA ALA A 285 18.39 14.56 -12.13
C ALA A 285 18.70 15.89 -11.45
N ALA A 286 19.57 16.72 -12.07
CA ALA A 286 19.86 18.07 -11.58
C ALA A 286 18.60 18.96 -11.65
N GLN A 287 17.86 18.91 -12.75
CA GLN A 287 16.61 19.65 -12.92
C GLN A 287 15.52 19.22 -11.94
N ASP A 288 15.35 17.90 -11.70
CA ASP A 288 14.40 17.40 -10.70
C ASP A 288 14.77 17.85 -9.30
N SER A 289 16.06 17.73 -8.92
CA SER A 289 16.59 18.18 -7.63
C SER A 289 16.42 19.69 -7.43
N HIS A 290 16.59 20.47 -8.48
CA HIS A 290 16.35 21.93 -8.46
C HIS A 290 14.88 22.24 -8.18
N LYS A 291 13.94 21.57 -8.86
CA LYS A 291 12.49 21.72 -8.62
C LYS A 291 12.11 21.34 -7.19
N VAL A 292 12.68 20.26 -6.64
CA VAL A 292 12.47 19.88 -5.22
C VAL A 292 12.88 21.03 -4.30
N ARG A 293 14.08 21.59 -4.48
CA ARG A 293 14.56 22.71 -3.65
C ARG A 293 13.70 23.96 -3.80
N CYS A 294 13.31 24.29 -5.02
CA CYS A 294 12.43 25.42 -5.32
C CYS A 294 11.09 25.29 -4.58
N VAL A 295 10.46 24.13 -4.63
CA VAL A 295 9.19 23.88 -3.93
C VAL A 295 9.35 23.91 -2.41
N LEU A 296 10.44 23.36 -1.87
CA LEU A 296 10.71 23.42 -0.43
C LEU A 296 10.93 24.85 0.05
N ASN A 297 11.66 25.68 -0.72
CA ASN A 297 11.83 27.08 -0.41
C ASN A 297 10.49 27.83 -0.44
N TRP A 298 9.65 27.56 -1.44
CA TRP A 298 8.31 28.16 -1.49
C TRP A 298 7.48 27.81 -0.24
N TYR A 299 7.49 26.56 0.24
CA TYR A 299 6.81 26.18 1.49
C TYR A 299 7.37 26.92 2.71
N LYS A 300 8.68 27.12 2.77
CA LYS A 300 9.35 27.88 3.84
C LYS A 300 8.93 29.34 3.85
N GLU A 301 8.78 29.94 2.68
CA GLU A 301 8.38 31.34 2.50
C GLU A 301 6.87 31.55 2.66
N ASN A 302 6.05 30.49 2.45
CA ASN A 302 4.60 30.55 2.48
C ASN A 302 3.98 29.52 3.45
N PRO A 303 4.31 29.54 4.76
CA PRO A 303 3.95 28.47 5.69
C PRO A 303 2.43 28.30 5.89
N SER A 304 1.66 29.39 5.87
CA SER A 304 0.21 29.35 6.04
C SER A 304 -0.50 28.73 4.83
N LEU A 305 -0.08 29.11 3.61
CA LEU A 305 -0.59 28.49 2.38
C LEU A 305 -0.18 27.01 2.30
N GLY A 306 1.07 26.71 2.68
CA GLY A 306 1.60 25.35 2.76
C GLY A 306 0.78 24.47 3.69
N ALA A 307 0.43 24.95 4.89
CA ALA A 307 -0.42 24.24 5.83
C ALA A 307 -1.82 23.98 5.27
N GLY A 308 -2.41 24.96 4.59
CA GLY A 308 -3.70 24.81 3.92
C GLY A 308 -3.66 23.76 2.81
N LEU A 309 -2.59 23.75 1.99
CA LEU A 309 -2.40 22.73 0.96
C LEU A 309 -2.18 21.33 1.56
N PHE A 310 -1.43 21.24 2.65
CA PHE A 310 -1.19 19.98 3.35
C PHE A 310 -2.51 19.34 3.81
N LEU A 311 -3.40 20.12 4.43
CA LEU A 311 -4.74 19.65 4.83
C LEU A 311 -5.59 19.23 3.63
N ARG A 312 -5.57 20.00 2.53
CA ARG A 312 -6.31 19.61 1.30
C ARG A 312 -5.79 18.32 0.71
N LYS A 313 -4.46 18.14 0.64
CA LYS A 313 -3.83 16.90 0.18
C LYS A 313 -4.24 15.70 1.05
N PHE A 314 -4.34 15.90 2.36
CA PHE A 314 -4.84 14.89 3.28
C PHE A 314 -6.27 14.49 2.95
N THR A 315 -7.17 15.45 2.73
CA THR A 315 -8.56 15.14 2.35
C THR A 315 -8.62 14.39 1.03
N TYR A 316 -7.81 14.75 0.04
CA TYR A 316 -7.77 14.06 -1.26
C TYR A 316 -7.23 12.63 -1.13
N HIS A 317 -6.21 12.40 -0.33
CA HIS A 317 -5.67 11.07 -0.10
C HIS A 317 -6.70 10.11 0.49
N PHE A 318 -7.52 10.58 1.43
CA PHE A 318 -8.56 9.78 2.09
C PHE A 318 -9.94 9.90 1.45
N SER A 319 -10.10 10.67 0.38
CA SER A 319 -11.37 10.80 -0.31
C SER A 319 -11.86 9.42 -0.79
N PRO A 320 -13.18 9.25 -0.94
CA PRO A 320 -13.69 8.08 -1.62
C PRO A 320 -13.18 8.05 -3.06
N TRP A 321 -13.36 6.94 -3.72
CA TRP A 321 -12.98 6.72 -5.10
C TRP A 321 -13.74 7.59 -6.12
N PHE A 322 -14.72 8.39 -5.68
CA PHE A 322 -15.41 9.43 -6.46
C PHE A 322 -15.90 10.55 -5.54
N GLY A 323 -16.31 11.66 -6.15
CA GLY A 323 -16.90 12.79 -5.44
C GLY A 323 -15.97 14.01 -5.30
N PRO A 324 -16.47 15.11 -4.71
CA PRO A 324 -15.77 16.40 -4.68
C PRO A 324 -14.40 16.37 -4.01
N LEU A 325 -14.19 15.50 -3.04
CA LEU A 325 -12.91 15.35 -2.36
C LEU A 325 -11.85 14.67 -3.25
N ALA A 326 -12.25 14.07 -4.35
CA ALA A 326 -11.33 13.43 -5.28
C ALA A 326 -10.61 14.42 -6.19
N ASN A 327 -11.11 15.63 -6.32
CA ASN A 327 -10.51 16.71 -7.11
C ASN A 327 -10.05 16.28 -8.52
N GLY A 328 -10.92 15.61 -9.26
CA GLY A 328 -10.60 15.10 -10.60
C GLY A 328 -9.71 13.86 -10.63
N THR A 329 -9.09 13.47 -9.52
CA THR A 329 -8.22 12.29 -9.45
C THR A 329 -9.01 10.98 -9.55
N THR A 330 -10.29 11.01 -9.30
CA THR A 330 -11.22 9.91 -9.57
C THR A 330 -11.25 9.52 -11.03
N ALA A 331 -11.04 10.47 -11.95
CA ALA A 331 -10.93 10.20 -13.37
C ALA A 331 -9.77 9.25 -13.70
N ARG A 332 -8.81 9.11 -12.78
CA ARG A 332 -7.70 8.19 -12.91
C ARG A 332 -7.98 6.80 -12.35
N SER A 333 -9.14 6.58 -11.75
CA SER A 333 -9.55 5.24 -11.33
C SER A 333 -10.06 4.48 -12.56
N PRO A 334 -9.40 3.37 -12.96
CA PRO A 334 -9.67 2.70 -14.25
C PRO A 334 -11.13 2.32 -14.46
N TRP A 335 -11.86 2.00 -13.38
CA TRP A 335 -13.26 1.60 -13.50
C TRP A 335 -14.20 2.74 -13.90
N LEU A 336 -13.80 4.03 -13.76
CA LEU A 336 -14.57 5.17 -14.29
C LEU A 336 -14.49 5.29 -15.81
N ASP A 337 -13.50 4.67 -16.44
CA ASP A 337 -13.37 4.63 -17.90
C ASP A 337 -14.17 3.47 -18.53
N ILE A 338 -14.85 2.67 -17.70
CA ILE A 338 -15.59 1.48 -18.12
C ILE A 338 -17.08 1.83 -18.26
N HIS A 339 -17.70 1.38 -19.35
CA HIS A 339 -19.15 1.42 -19.48
C HIS A 339 -19.82 0.34 -18.62
N PRO A 340 -20.96 0.61 -17.96
CA PRO A 340 -21.76 1.86 -18.04
C PRO A 340 -21.31 2.97 -17.07
N PHE A 341 -20.29 2.76 -16.23
CA PHE A 341 -19.87 3.76 -15.22
C PHE A 341 -19.43 5.08 -15.87
N LYS A 342 -18.68 5.00 -16.99
CA LYS A 342 -18.22 6.18 -17.73
C LYS A 342 -19.39 7.02 -18.22
N SER A 343 -20.34 6.42 -18.91
CA SER A 343 -21.51 7.13 -19.44
C SER A 343 -22.40 7.69 -18.31
N THR A 344 -22.57 6.94 -17.23
CA THR A 344 -23.32 7.41 -16.05
C THR A 344 -22.61 8.60 -15.37
N ALA A 345 -21.29 8.51 -15.16
CA ALA A 345 -20.53 9.59 -14.54
C ALA A 345 -20.45 10.86 -15.39
N GLN A 346 -20.50 10.72 -16.72
CA GLN A 346 -20.47 11.82 -17.67
C GLN A 346 -21.86 12.40 -17.99
N SER A 347 -22.95 11.74 -17.63
CA SER A 347 -24.30 12.30 -17.75
C SER A 347 -24.47 13.49 -16.80
N GLN A 348 -25.39 14.43 -17.14
CA GLN A 348 -25.70 15.57 -16.28
C GLN A 348 -26.18 15.12 -14.88
N GLU A 349 -27.00 14.08 -14.83
CA GLU A 349 -27.49 13.50 -13.57
C GLU A 349 -26.40 12.84 -12.76
N GLY A 350 -25.54 12.04 -13.42
CA GLY A 350 -24.37 11.42 -12.78
C GLY A 350 -23.37 12.45 -12.29
N PHE A 351 -23.11 13.52 -13.06
CA PHE A 351 -22.27 14.62 -12.62
C PHE A 351 -22.82 15.31 -11.37
N ASN A 352 -24.11 15.64 -11.38
CA ASN A 352 -24.77 16.24 -10.20
C ASN A 352 -24.76 15.33 -9.00
N MET A 353 -24.96 14.02 -9.18
CA MET A 353 -24.90 13.04 -8.11
C MET A 353 -23.48 12.94 -7.51
N ILE A 354 -22.44 12.93 -8.35
CA ILE A 354 -21.04 12.74 -7.92
C ILE A 354 -20.46 14.04 -7.33
N TYR A 355 -20.63 15.18 -8.02
CA TYR A 355 -19.99 16.45 -7.68
C TYR A 355 -20.94 17.49 -7.03
N GLY A 356 -22.23 17.23 -7.02
CA GLY A 356 -23.23 18.05 -6.35
C GLY A 356 -23.30 17.82 -4.84
N ASN A 357 -24.38 18.28 -4.22
CA ASN A 357 -24.58 18.18 -2.77
C ASN A 357 -24.63 16.74 -2.26
N THR A 358 -25.22 15.81 -3.03
CA THR A 358 -25.25 14.39 -2.71
C THR A 358 -23.82 13.81 -2.70
N GLY A 359 -23.02 14.09 -3.72
CA GLY A 359 -21.63 13.66 -3.78
C GLY A 359 -20.78 14.22 -2.64
N LYS A 360 -20.99 15.48 -2.25
CA LYS A 360 -20.34 16.07 -1.07
C LYS A 360 -20.72 15.34 0.22
N LEU A 361 -21.99 15.07 0.42
CA LEU A 361 -22.47 14.35 1.62
C LEU A 361 -21.87 12.94 1.68
N VAL A 362 -21.92 12.20 0.57
CA VAL A 362 -21.33 10.86 0.48
C VAL A 362 -19.82 10.90 0.74
N SER A 363 -19.09 11.84 0.14
CA SER A 363 -17.65 11.96 0.29
C SER A 363 -17.23 12.27 1.72
N TRP A 364 -17.87 13.23 2.35
CA TRP A 364 -17.61 13.58 3.74
C TRP A 364 -18.04 12.48 4.71
N GLY A 365 -19.24 11.91 4.51
CA GLY A 365 -19.75 10.80 5.33
C GLY A 365 -18.81 9.58 5.25
N TRP A 366 -18.36 9.23 4.05
CA TRP A 366 -17.39 8.15 3.84
C TRP A 366 -16.06 8.43 4.56
N MET A 367 -15.48 9.60 4.38
CA MET A 367 -14.20 9.96 4.98
C MET A 367 -14.28 9.95 6.50
N LEU A 368 -15.27 10.65 7.08
CA LEU A 368 -15.47 10.72 8.53
C LEU A 368 -15.78 9.35 9.14
N GLY A 369 -16.66 8.57 8.50
CA GLY A 369 -16.98 7.21 8.92
C GLY A 369 -15.77 6.28 8.86
N SER A 370 -14.96 6.36 7.79
CA SER A 370 -13.73 5.60 7.65
C SER A 370 -12.72 5.95 8.74
N PHE A 371 -12.51 7.23 9.04
CA PHE A 371 -11.63 7.67 10.13
C PHE A 371 -12.13 7.22 11.50
N ALA A 372 -13.42 7.40 11.78
CA ALA A 372 -14.01 6.97 13.04
C ALA A 372 -13.79 5.46 13.26
N LEU A 373 -14.02 4.65 12.23
CA LEU A 373 -13.78 3.21 12.30
C LEU A 373 -12.29 2.86 12.42
N MET A 374 -11.39 3.56 11.72
CA MET A 374 -9.94 3.35 11.84
C MET A 374 -9.44 3.68 13.25
N ILE A 375 -9.83 4.84 13.79
CA ILE A 375 -9.45 5.26 15.15
C ILE A 375 -10.00 4.28 16.17
N TRP A 376 -11.27 3.88 16.04
CA TRP A 376 -11.89 2.92 16.93
C TRP A 376 -11.23 1.54 16.85
N GLY A 377 -10.89 1.09 15.65
CA GLY A 377 -10.18 -0.17 15.41
C GLY A 377 -8.78 -0.15 16.02
N PHE A 378 -8.05 0.95 15.88
CA PHE A 378 -6.75 1.13 16.51
C PHE A 378 -6.85 1.07 18.03
N ILE A 379 -7.77 1.85 18.64
CA ILE A 379 -8.00 1.83 20.10
C ILE A 379 -8.42 0.43 20.58
N ALA A 380 -9.27 -0.24 19.80
CA ALA A 380 -9.72 -1.58 20.11
C ALA A 380 -8.57 -2.57 20.13
N LEU A 381 -7.70 -2.55 19.11
CA LEU A 381 -6.51 -3.39 19.04
C LEU A 381 -5.49 -3.08 20.15
N LEU A 382 -5.31 -1.81 20.51
CA LEU A 382 -4.45 -1.44 21.66
C LEU A 382 -4.93 -2.05 22.98
N ARG A 383 -6.25 -2.22 23.15
CA ARG A 383 -6.84 -2.85 24.35
C ARG A 383 -6.62 -4.36 24.39
N LEU A 384 -6.36 -4.97 23.25
CA LEU A 384 -6.05 -6.39 23.11
C LEU A 384 -4.58 -6.64 23.42
N LYS A 385 -3.93 -6.25 24.35
CA LYS A 385 -2.52 -6.47 24.75
C LYS A 385 -1.74 -7.45 23.81
N GLY A 386 -0.44 -7.50 23.86
CA GLY A 386 0.36 -8.45 23.09
C GLY A 386 0.29 -8.25 21.58
N GLN A 387 -0.16 -9.28 20.86
CA GLN A 387 -0.25 -9.25 19.39
C GLN A 387 -1.18 -8.16 18.86
N GLY A 388 -2.23 -7.79 19.60
CA GLY A 388 -3.17 -6.74 19.19
C GLY A 388 -2.48 -5.38 19.08
N GLN A 389 -1.63 -5.01 20.02
CA GLN A 389 -0.88 -3.74 20.00
C GLN A 389 0.11 -3.69 18.83
N VAL A 390 0.83 -4.79 18.58
CA VAL A 390 1.76 -4.89 17.46
C VAL A 390 1.01 -4.80 16.15
N LEU A 391 -0.11 -5.50 16.02
CA LEU A 391 -0.96 -5.45 14.83
C LEU A 391 -1.49 -4.03 14.60
N ALA A 392 -1.95 -3.35 15.65
CA ALA A 392 -2.38 -1.95 15.56
C ALA A 392 -1.30 -1.05 14.98
N ALA A 393 -0.07 -1.18 15.46
CA ALA A 393 1.06 -0.41 14.96
C ALA A 393 1.43 -0.76 13.51
N LEU A 394 1.45 -2.06 13.15
CA LEU A 394 1.74 -2.53 11.78
C LEU A 394 0.69 -2.08 10.76
N LEU A 395 -0.56 -1.93 11.17
CA LEU A 395 -1.63 -1.45 10.30
C LEU A 395 -1.62 0.08 10.19
N LEU A 396 -1.38 0.80 11.28
CA LEU A 396 -1.50 2.26 11.31
C LEU A 396 -0.26 2.98 10.79
N ALA A 397 0.96 2.58 11.21
CA ALA A 397 2.16 3.34 10.88
C ALA A 397 2.45 3.41 9.36
N PRO A 398 2.45 2.30 8.57
CA PRO A 398 2.59 2.41 7.13
C PRO A 398 1.45 3.22 6.48
N THR A 399 0.22 3.11 6.99
CA THR A 399 -0.93 3.87 6.48
C THR A 399 -0.74 5.38 6.66
N LEU A 400 -0.31 5.83 7.84
CA LEU A 400 -0.04 7.24 8.11
C LEU A 400 1.17 7.77 7.34
N LEU A 401 2.25 6.98 7.26
CA LEU A 401 3.44 7.37 6.49
C LEU A 401 3.13 7.49 4.99
N ASN A 402 2.27 6.62 4.46
CA ASN A 402 1.82 6.73 3.08
C ASN A 402 1.00 8.01 2.84
N ALA A 403 0.07 8.34 3.74
CA ALA A 403 -0.67 9.58 3.70
C ALA A 403 0.27 10.79 3.78
N PHE A 404 1.23 10.78 4.71
CA PHE A 404 2.23 11.83 4.85
C PHE A 404 3.07 12.03 3.58
N SER A 405 3.53 10.93 2.95
CA SER A 405 4.23 10.98 1.66
C SER A 405 3.39 11.65 0.56
N SER A 406 2.08 11.36 0.51
CA SER A 406 1.15 12.00 -0.40
C SER A 406 0.97 13.50 -0.10
N MET A 407 0.96 13.89 1.17
CA MET A 407 0.84 15.29 1.59
C MET A 407 2.06 16.15 1.22
N ILE A 408 3.25 15.53 1.17
CA ILE A 408 4.48 16.21 0.69
C ILE A 408 4.43 16.43 -0.82
N THR A 409 3.89 15.50 -1.58
CA THR A 409 3.83 15.52 -3.05
C THR A 409 2.51 16.10 -3.55
N ILE A 410 1.59 15.26 -3.99
CA ILE A 410 0.23 15.63 -4.40
C ILE A 410 -0.79 14.78 -3.62
N GLY A 411 -1.94 15.37 -3.30
CA GLY A 411 -3.07 14.65 -2.74
C GLY A 411 -3.78 13.88 -3.85
N ASP A 412 -3.70 12.55 -3.80
CA ASP A 412 -4.40 11.66 -4.72
C ASP A 412 -4.88 10.42 -3.98
N ASN A 413 -6.13 10.04 -4.21
CA ASN A 413 -6.75 8.87 -3.57
C ASN A 413 -6.10 7.55 -4.01
N ARG A 414 -5.51 7.47 -5.21
CA ARG A 414 -4.79 6.29 -5.67
C ARG A 414 -3.52 6.02 -4.85
N PHE A 415 -2.86 7.05 -4.34
CA PHE A 415 -1.67 6.88 -3.50
C PHE A 415 -1.96 6.16 -2.19
N ARG A 416 -3.23 6.04 -1.80
CA ARG A 416 -3.69 5.21 -0.69
C ARG A 416 -3.64 3.71 -0.99
N MET A 417 -3.77 3.30 -2.26
CA MET A 417 -3.92 1.89 -2.64
C MET A 417 -2.87 0.95 -2.04
N PRO A 418 -1.56 1.26 -2.03
CA PRO A 418 -0.55 0.39 -1.44
C PRO A 418 -0.83 -0.02 0.02
N THR A 419 -1.41 0.88 0.82
CA THR A 419 -1.74 0.64 2.24
C THR A 419 -3.24 0.50 2.50
N MET A 420 -4.05 0.46 1.46
CA MET A 420 -5.51 0.43 1.59
C MET A 420 -6.00 -0.82 2.29
N THR A 421 -5.37 -1.97 2.07
CA THR A 421 -5.68 -3.22 2.77
C THR A 421 -5.46 -3.10 4.29
N LEU A 422 -4.42 -2.38 4.72
CA LEU A 422 -4.11 -2.13 6.13
C LEU A 422 -5.17 -1.23 6.78
N SER A 423 -5.56 -0.15 6.10
CA SER A 423 -6.62 0.75 6.58
C SER A 423 -7.99 0.08 6.63
N ILE A 424 -8.33 -0.77 5.66
CA ILE A 424 -9.55 -1.58 5.66
C ILE A 424 -9.58 -2.51 6.88
N LEU A 425 -8.46 -3.16 7.19
CA LEU A 425 -8.39 -4.03 8.37
C LEU A 425 -8.60 -3.26 9.68
N LEU A 426 -8.03 -2.06 9.81
CA LEU A 426 -8.32 -1.20 10.96
C LEU A 426 -9.81 -0.87 11.07
N GLN A 427 -10.46 -0.51 9.95
CA GLN A 427 -11.90 -0.24 9.93
C GLN A 427 -12.72 -1.47 10.32
N LEU A 428 -12.34 -2.65 9.84
CA LEU A 428 -13.00 -3.91 10.20
C LEU A 428 -12.88 -4.24 11.68
N PHE A 429 -11.70 -4.03 12.29
CA PHE A 429 -11.54 -4.19 13.74
C PHE A 429 -12.41 -3.19 14.50
N GLY A 430 -12.54 -1.97 13.99
CA GLY A 430 -13.44 -0.95 14.56
C GLY A 430 -14.89 -1.35 14.50
N ALA A 431 -15.37 -1.76 13.32
CA ALA A 431 -16.73 -2.23 13.12
C ALA A 431 -17.03 -3.47 13.99
N TYR A 432 -16.11 -4.45 14.00
CA TYR A 432 -16.27 -5.63 14.84
C TYR A 432 -16.33 -5.30 16.33
N ALA A 433 -15.49 -4.40 16.81
CA ALA A 433 -15.49 -3.97 18.22
C ALA A 433 -16.78 -3.26 18.63
N LEU A 434 -17.40 -2.49 17.72
CA LEU A 434 -18.68 -1.84 17.93
C LEU A 434 -19.84 -2.83 17.97
N LEU A 435 -19.90 -3.71 16.98
CA LEU A 435 -21.01 -4.66 16.81
C LEU A 435 -20.95 -5.83 17.80
N SER A 436 -19.76 -6.20 18.27
CA SER A 436 -19.54 -7.41 19.06
C SER A 436 -18.87 -7.13 20.42
N ARG A 437 -19.34 -6.11 21.15
CA ARG A 437 -18.74 -5.66 22.44
C ARG A 437 -18.42 -6.78 23.42
N LYS A 438 -19.34 -7.74 23.61
CA LYS A 438 -19.15 -8.88 24.53
C LYS A 438 -18.04 -9.82 24.07
N SER A 439 -18.01 -10.14 22.78
CA SER A 439 -16.99 -11.00 22.16
C SER A 439 -15.62 -10.33 22.16
N PHE A 440 -15.57 -9.03 21.93
CA PHE A 440 -14.33 -8.25 21.90
C PHE A 440 -13.68 -8.16 23.29
N LYS A 441 -14.48 -7.96 24.35
CA LYS A 441 -13.99 -8.01 25.74
C LYS A 441 -13.37 -9.36 26.09
N ARG A 442 -13.89 -10.47 25.58
CA ARG A 442 -13.32 -11.82 25.79
C ARG A 442 -11.94 -11.97 25.14
N TRP A 443 -11.70 -11.35 23.99
CA TRP A 443 -10.36 -11.34 23.39
C TRP A 443 -9.32 -10.68 24.30
N ALA A 444 -9.67 -9.54 24.90
CA ALA A 444 -8.79 -8.80 25.80
C ALA A 444 -8.35 -9.59 27.05
N LEU A 445 -9.13 -10.62 27.44
CA LEU A 445 -8.86 -11.43 28.63
C LEU A 445 -7.95 -12.65 28.36
N ILE A 446 -7.73 -13.02 27.10
CA ILE A 446 -7.07 -14.28 26.71
C ILE A 446 -5.59 -14.10 26.43
N GLU A 447 -5.12 -12.88 26.12
CA GLU A 447 -3.75 -12.66 25.70
C GLU A 447 -2.80 -12.29 26.86
N PRO A 448 -1.57 -12.86 26.88
CA PRO A 448 -0.56 -12.50 27.87
C PRO A 448 -0.11 -11.03 27.66
N LYS A 449 0.35 -10.40 28.73
CA LYS A 449 0.90 -9.04 28.68
C LYS A 449 1.98 -8.93 27.62
N PRO A 450 1.94 -7.91 26.74
CA PRO A 450 2.98 -7.75 25.74
C PRO A 450 4.29 -7.38 26.42
N SER A 451 5.34 -8.05 26.01
CA SER A 451 6.67 -7.49 26.15
C SER A 451 7.04 -6.95 24.76
N TRP A 452 7.46 -5.71 24.69
CA TRP A 452 8.19 -5.17 23.54
C TRP A 452 9.69 -5.33 23.85
N PRO A 453 10.30 -6.50 23.54
CA PRO A 453 11.65 -6.81 24.01
C PRO A 453 12.69 -5.80 23.55
N GLY A 454 12.48 -5.22 22.34
CA GLY A 454 13.38 -4.22 21.77
C GLY A 454 13.30 -2.84 22.44
N LEU A 455 12.23 -2.55 23.21
CA LEU A 455 12.03 -1.26 23.90
C LEU A 455 12.33 -1.31 25.41
N ASN A 456 12.57 -2.49 25.99
CA ASN A 456 12.86 -2.64 27.42
C ASN A 456 14.30 -2.23 27.75
N TRP A 457 14.56 -0.93 27.79
CA TRP A 457 15.90 -0.35 28.03
C TRP A 457 16.28 -0.26 29.53
N LYS A 458 15.27 -0.13 30.41
CA LYS A 458 15.49 0.18 31.84
C LYS A 458 15.74 -1.03 32.74
N LYS A 459 15.33 -2.25 32.34
CA LYS A 459 15.49 -3.41 33.24
C LYS A 459 16.90 -3.97 33.34
N LYS A 460 17.82 -3.62 32.46
CA LYS A 460 19.21 -4.14 32.53
C LYS A 460 20.09 -3.33 33.50
N ALA A 461 19.81 -2.03 33.61
CA ALA A 461 20.56 -1.16 34.54
C ALA A 461 20.26 -1.42 36.01
N GLU A 462 19.08 -1.98 36.36
CA GLU A 462 18.75 -2.34 37.73
C GLU A 462 19.32 -3.70 38.18
N ILE A 463 19.56 -4.63 37.24
CA ILE A 463 20.10 -5.96 37.55
C ILE A 463 21.63 -5.90 37.65
N ASP A 464 22.28 -5.02 36.90
CA ASP A 464 23.76 -4.85 36.96
C ASP A 464 24.22 -4.02 38.18
N ASN A 465 23.29 -3.43 38.93
CA ASN A 465 23.55 -2.63 40.16
C ASN A 465 23.13 -3.33 41.45
N LEU A 466 22.84 -4.62 41.44
CA LEU A 466 22.66 -5.38 42.67
C LEU A 466 24.05 -5.75 43.22
N PRO A 467 24.41 -5.33 44.46
CA PRO A 467 25.70 -5.70 45.06
C PRO A 467 25.78 -7.21 45.24
N SER A 468 26.89 -7.77 44.77
CA SER A 468 27.28 -9.17 44.95
C SER A 468 27.39 -9.60 46.39
#